data_321da9940d5b54d8ce22b38a838d7863
#
_entry.id   321da9940d5b54d8ce22b38a838d7863
#
_cell.length_a   1.000
_cell.length_b   1.000
_cell.length_c   1.000
_cell.angle_alpha   90.00
_cell.angle_beta   90.00
_cell.angle_gamma   90.00
#
_symmetry.space_group_name_H-M   'P 1'
#
loop_
_entity.id
_entity.type
_entity.pdbx_description
1 polymer ?
#
loop_
_entity_poly.entity_id
_entity_poly.type
_entity_poly.pdbx_seq_one_letter_code
_entity_poly.pdbx_strand_id
1 'polypeptide(L)'
;DGIVGPATWNAMGLATTDVEEATYKTENGLTIHRHMLPKDEYMTGSKPEYVFLHHTAGWNNPFRTVDHWGRDDRGRVATEFVLGGQSIKGDDNEYDGILVQCTPQGGWGWHLGTGRSHMHQNSVGIEVNNFGWIKNGKTYAGTTADRSQLVTLAKPFRGYSTWHRYSDKQIEVLRDWILYIGERDNIDITDGLPKLIKTIGADAFEYIPEVVRGNCKGLWTHTNVKKTKVDMFPQPELMDMLVSL
;
A
#
# COMPACT_ATOMS: atom_id res chain seq x y z
N ASP A 1 -35.12 7.71 26.73
CA ASP A 1 -34.35 7.56 25.50
C ASP A 1 -32.90 8.01 25.80
N GLY A 2 -32.06 7.05 26.23
CA GLY A 2 -30.79 7.33 26.81
C GLY A 2 -29.62 7.59 25.80
N ILE A 3 -29.71 8.62 25.00
CA ILE A 3 -28.58 9.09 24.20
C ILE A 3 -27.79 10.09 25.07
N VAL A 4 -26.65 9.66 25.55
CA VAL A 4 -25.70 10.51 26.27
C VAL A 4 -24.88 11.29 25.23
N GLY A 5 -25.11 12.60 25.11
CA GLY A 5 -24.36 13.46 24.19
C GLY A 5 -22.96 13.82 24.68
N PRO A 6 -22.07 14.36 23.82
CA PRO A 6 -20.69 14.72 24.16
C PRO A 6 -20.54 15.61 25.40
N ALA A 7 -21.48 16.55 25.65
CA ALA A 7 -21.48 17.41 26.81
C ALA A 7 -21.66 16.64 28.13
N THR A 8 -22.37 15.53 28.11
CA THR A 8 -22.60 14.68 29.30
C THR A 8 -21.36 13.86 29.64
N TRP A 9 -20.61 13.42 28.64
CA TRP A 9 -19.32 12.73 28.83
C TRP A 9 -18.28 13.64 29.49
N ASN A 10 -18.22 14.91 29.05
CA ASN A 10 -17.32 15.90 29.64
C ASN A 10 -17.68 16.20 31.12
N ALA A 11 -18.98 16.24 31.46
CA ALA A 11 -19.43 16.48 32.84
C ALA A 11 -19.16 15.32 33.79
N MET A 12 -18.97 14.10 33.30
CA MET A 12 -18.65 12.92 34.10
C MET A 12 -17.15 12.74 34.35
N GLY A 13 -16.30 13.69 33.93
CA GLY A 13 -14.83 13.59 34.10
C GLY A 13 -14.21 12.38 33.37
N LEU A 14 -14.97 11.77 32.48
CA LEU A 14 -14.45 10.84 31.50
C LEU A 14 -13.75 11.70 30.44
N ALA A 15 -12.53 12.13 30.78
CA ALA A 15 -11.68 12.88 29.88
C ALA A 15 -11.75 12.21 28.52
N THR A 16 -12.03 13.00 27.50
CA THR A 16 -11.70 12.67 26.14
C THR A 16 -10.23 12.28 26.15
N THR A 17 -9.93 10.99 26.23
CA THR A 17 -8.67 10.49 25.68
C THR A 17 -8.60 11.11 24.30
N ASP A 18 -7.51 11.78 23.98
CA ASP A 18 -7.25 12.43 22.70
C ASP A 18 -7.92 11.62 21.61
N VAL A 19 -9.06 12.11 21.09
CA VAL A 19 -9.69 11.54 19.90
C VAL A 19 -8.72 11.94 18.81
N GLU A 20 -7.76 11.07 18.52
CA GLU A 20 -6.88 11.25 17.38
C GLU A 20 -7.80 11.59 16.19
N GLU A 21 -7.54 12.72 15.54
CA GLU A 21 -8.37 13.15 14.42
C GLU A 21 -8.49 11.99 13.44
N ALA A 22 -9.73 11.64 13.09
CA ALA A 22 -10.01 10.55 12.15
C ALA A 22 -9.38 10.79 10.76
N THR A 23 -8.95 12.04 10.50
CA THR A 23 -8.27 12.47 9.28
C THR A 23 -7.29 13.58 9.61
N TYR A 24 -6.09 13.52 9.07
CA TYR A 24 -5.08 14.58 9.21
C TYR A 24 -4.42 14.89 7.87
N LYS A 25 -3.79 16.07 7.79
CA LYS A 25 -2.98 16.46 6.65
C LYS A 25 -1.51 16.49 7.04
N THR A 26 -0.68 15.99 6.16
CA THR A 26 0.78 16.11 6.27
C THR A 26 1.24 17.50 5.84
N GLU A 27 2.51 17.86 6.10
CA GLU A 27 3.06 19.16 5.71
C GLU A 27 3.04 19.38 4.18
N ASN A 28 3.23 18.31 3.40
CA ASN A 28 3.10 18.36 1.93
C ASN A 28 1.65 18.33 1.43
N GLY A 29 0.65 18.42 2.33
CA GLY A 29 -0.76 18.55 1.99
C GLY A 29 -1.50 17.23 1.74
N LEU A 30 -0.83 16.08 1.89
CA LEU A 30 -1.43 14.76 1.72
C LEU A 30 -2.48 14.51 2.81
N THR A 31 -3.69 14.12 2.42
CA THR A 31 -4.77 13.79 3.35
C THR A 31 -4.72 12.31 3.70
N ILE A 32 -4.65 11.99 4.98
CA ILE A 32 -4.57 10.63 5.50
C ILE A 32 -5.75 10.37 6.43
N HIS A 33 -6.54 9.33 6.16
CA HIS A 33 -7.62 8.85 7.02
C HIS A 33 -7.08 7.81 7.98
N ARG A 34 -7.42 7.90 9.26
CA ARG A 34 -7.07 6.88 10.25
C ARG A 34 -8.18 5.86 10.36
N HIS A 35 -7.85 4.61 10.13
CA HIS A 35 -8.72 3.46 10.36
C HIS A 35 -7.85 2.35 10.97
N MET A 36 -7.66 2.45 12.29
CA MET A 36 -6.65 1.70 13.00
C MET A 36 -7.04 0.25 13.23
N LEU A 37 -6.11 -0.65 12.99
CA LEU A 37 -6.22 -2.05 13.40
C LEU A 37 -6.29 -2.18 14.94
N PRO A 38 -6.93 -3.21 15.47
CA PRO A 38 -6.80 -3.56 16.89
C PRO A 38 -5.33 -3.71 17.31
N LYS A 39 -5.00 -3.34 18.55
CA LYS A 39 -3.61 -3.31 19.05
C LYS A 39 -2.91 -4.67 19.04
N ASP A 40 -3.63 -5.75 19.04
CA ASP A 40 -3.14 -7.12 18.95
C ASP A 40 -2.90 -7.59 17.50
N GLU A 41 -3.32 -6.81 16.50
CA GLU A 41 -3.17 -7.13 15.07
C GLU A 41 -1.91 -6.52 14.43
N TYR A 42 -1.06 -5.85 15.18
CA TYR A 42 0.25 -5.37 14.70
C TYR A 42 1.32 -5.46 15.80
N MET A 43 2.57 -5.40 15.41
CA MET A 43 3.73 -5.26 16.30
C MET A 43 4.17 -3.80 16.36
N THR A 44 5.04 -3.44 17.30
CA THR A 44 5.61 -2.10 17.44
C THR A 44 7.14 -2.14 17.43
N GLY A 45 7.78 -0.96 17.38
CA GLY A 45 9.24 -0.84 17.44
C GLY A 45 9.94 -0.96 16.09
N SER A 46 9.22 -0.70 14.99
CA SER A 46 9.82 -0.52 13.66
C SER A 46 10.80 0.66 13.68
N LYS A 47 11.92 0.50 12.98
CA LYS A 47 12.85 1.56 12.58
C LYS A 47 13.07 1.40 11.08
N PRO A 48 12.23 2.01 10.24
CA PRO A 48 12.22 1.70 8.82
C PRO A 48 13.51 2.08 8.11
N GLU A 49 13.98 1.20 7.27
CA GLU A 49 15.11 1.38 6.35
C GLU A 49 14.70 1.09 4.91
N TYR A 50 13.47 0.53 4.75
CA TYR A 50 12.89 0.13 3.47
C TYR A 50 11.47 0.68 3.34
N VAL A 51 11.10 1.00 2.10
CA VAL A 51 9.70 1.22 1.69
C VAL A 51 9.32 0.08 0.75
N PHE A 52 8.18 -0.58 1.00
CA PHE A 52 7.67 -1.61 0.10
C PHE A 52 6.30 -1.26 -0.46
N LEU A 53 6.21 -1.32 -1.78
CA LEU A 53 4.99 -1.13 -2.53
C LEU A 53 4.34 -2.48 -2.83
N HIS A 54 3.04 -2.59 -2.54
CA HIS A 54 2.21 -3.77 -2.79
C HIS A 54 0.92 -3.40 -3.52
N HIS A 55 0.22 -4.41 -4.05
CA HIS A 55 -1.20 -4.28 -4.34
C HIS A 55 -1.99 -5.46 -3.76
N THR A 56 -3.22 -5.17 -3.32
CA THR A 56 -4.04 -6.07 -2.50
C THR A 56 -4.50 -7.34 -3.20
N ALA A 57 -4.54 -7.39 -4.53
CA ALA A 57 -5.33 -8.34 -5.32
C ALA A 57 -6.82 -8.34 -4.91
N GLY A 58 -7.41 -7.15 -4.68
CA GLY A 58 -8.74 -6.98 -4.08
C GLY A 58 -9.51 -5.76 -4.60
N TRP A 59 -10.64 -5.50 -3.94
CA TRP A 59 -11.56 -4.42 -4.26
C TRP A 59 -11.00 -3.04 -3.92
N ASN A 60 -11.65 -1.98 -4.41
CA ASN A 60 -11.24 -0.59 -4.37
C ASN A 60 -11.31 0.11 -3.01
N ASN A 61 -12.08 -0.42 -2.04
CA ASN A 61 -12.32 0.21 -0.75
C ASN A 61 -11.21 -0.08 0.27
N PRO A 62 -10.37 0.91 0.68
CA PRO A 62 -9.24 0.70 1.57
C PRO A 62 -9.65 0.38 3.02
N PHE A 63 -10.79 0.91 3.49
CA PHE A 63 -11.30 0.64 4.82
C PHE A 63 -11.67 -0.83 4.99
N ARG A 64 -12.32 -1.42 3.97
CA ARG A 64 -12.64 -2.86 3.98
C ARG A 64 -11.41 -3.75 3.94
N THR A 65 -10.32 -3.29 3.31
CA THR A 65 -9.05 -4.01 3.34
C THR A 65 -8.51 -4.08 4.77
N VAL A 66 -8.52 -2.96 5.50
CA VAL A 66 -8.12 -2.91 6.92
C VAL A 66 -9.04 -3.76 7.79
N ASP A 67 -10.38 -3.65 7.61
CA ASP A 67 -11.34 -4.47 8.35
C ASP A 67 -11.14 -5.98 8.12
N HIS A 68 -10.69 -6.36 6.93
CA HIS A 68 -10.37 -7.75 6.61
C HIS A 68 -9.13 -8.21 7.38
N TRP A 69 -8.08 -7.40 7.42
CA TRP A 69 -6.88 -7.73 8.19
C TRP A 69 -7.15 -7.85 9.69
N GLY A 70 -7.99 -6.97 10.25
CA GLY A 70 -8.38 -7.03 11.67
C GLY A 70 -9.20 -8.26 12.06
N ARG A 71 -9.50 -9.15 11.09
CA ARG A 71 -10.23 -10.43 11.27
C ARG A 71 -9.51 -11.61 10.63
N ASP A 72 -8.27 -11.40 10.17
CA ASP A 72 -7.49 -12.42 9.47
C ASP A 72 -6.86 -13.38 10.49
N ASP A 73 -7.22 -14.67 10.42
CA ASP A 73 -6.73 -15.72 11.31
C ASP A 73 -5.27 -16.13 11.05
N ARG A 74 -4.67 -15.65 9.95
CA ARG A 74 -3.22 -15.81 9.68
C ARG A 74 -2.34 -15.00 10.64
N GLY A 75 -2.91 -14.07 11.41
CA GLY A 75 -2.28 -13.22 12.41
C GLY A 75 -1.46 -12.08 11.80
N ARG A 76 -1.63 -10.89 12.33
CA ARG A 76 -0.84 -9.65 12.15
C ARG A 76 -0.33 -9.40 10.73
N VAL A 77 -1.16 -9.69 9.71
CA VAL A 77 -0.85 -9.45 8.30
C VAL A 77 -1.33 -8.05 7.94
N ALA A 78 -0.42 -7.11 7.78
CA ALA A 78 -0.76 -5.73 7.41
C ALA A 78 0.47 -4.97 6.90
N THR A 79 0.23 -3.94 6.10
CA THR A 79 1.12 -2.79 5.89
C THR A 79 0.66 -1.62 6.77
N GLU A 80 1.45 -0.55 6.88
CA GLU A 80 1.04 0.64 7.65
C GLU A 80 -0.05 1.43 6.92
N PHE A 81 -0.07 1.39 5.58
CA PHE A 81 -0.99 2.17 4.77
C PHE A 81 -1.73 1.32 3.73
N VAL A 82 -2.94 1.77 3.37
CA VAL A 82 -3.74 1.24 2.27
C VAL A 82 -4.24 2.39 1.41
N LEU A 83 -4.08 2.29 0.10
CA LEU A 83 -4.52 3.28 -0.88
C LEU A 83 -5.69 2.73 -1.70
N GLY A 84 -6.84 3.39 -1.60
CA GLY A 84 -8.04 3.08 -2.38
C GLY A 84 -7.86 3.33 -3.87
N GLY A 85 -8.70 2.72 -4.67
CA GLY A 85 -8.65 2.82 -6.14
C GLY A 85 -10.01 2.88 -6.80
N GLN A 86 -9.99 2.80 -8.12
CA GLN A 86 -11.20 2.67 -8.93
C GLN A 86 -11.74 1.23 -8.91
N SER A 87 -13.06 1.10 -9.05
CA SER A 87 -13.68 -0.21 -9.22
C SER A 87 -13.20 -0.86 -10.51
N ILE A 88 -12.86 -2.15 -10.47
CA ILE A 88 -12.53 -2.95 -11.65
C ILE A 88 -13.67 -3.00 -12.68
N LYS A 89 -14.91 -2.69 -12.28
CA LYS A 89 -16.06 -2.59 -13.15
C LYS A 89 -16.22 -1.21 -13.82
N GLY A 90 -15.42 -0.20 -13.40
CA GLY A 90 -15.50 1.16 -13.90
C GLY A 90 -16.75 1.94 -13.42
N ASP A 91 -17.46 1.42 -12.43
CA ASP A 91 -18.76 1.94 -11.96
C ASP A 91 -18.67 2.70 -10.63
N ASP A 92 -17.50 2.74 -9.98
CA ASP A 92 -17.29 3.36 -8.69
C ASP A 92 -15.87 3.92 -8.53
N ASN A 93 -15.78 5.21 -8.26
CA ASN A 93 -14.54 5.96 -8.01
C ASN A 93 -14.51 6.58 -6.60
N GLU A 94 -15.45 6.24 -5.72
CA GLU A 94 -15.58 6.83 -4.37
C GLU A 94 -14.29 6.75 -3.58
N TYR A 95 -13.55 5.65 -3.74
CA TYR A 95 -12.33 5.39 -2.96
C TYR A 95 -11.04 5.72 -3.71
N ASP A 96 -11.11 6.23 -4.95
CA ASP A 96 -9.92 6.50 -5.76
C ASP A 96 -9.05 7.59 -5.14
N GLY A 97 -7.83 7.22 -4.75
CA GLY A 97 -6.90 8.10 -4.07
C GLY A 97 -7.15 8.32 -2.57
N ILE A 98 -8.10 7.61 -1.95
CA ILE A 98 -8.29 7.65 -0.49
C ILE A 98 -7.16 6.88 0.19
N LEU A 99 -6.34 7.58 0.95
CA LEU A 99 -5.22 7.01 1.71
C LEU A 99 -5.60 6.77 3.16
N VAL A 100 -5.43 5.54 3.61
CA VAL A 100 -5.76 5.11 4.97
C VAL A 100 -4.50 4.66 5.70
N GLN A 101 -4.29 5.15 6.92
CA GLN A 101 -3.30 4.64 7.87
C GLN A 101 -4.00 3.66 8.82
N CYS A 102 -3.44 2.45 9.00
CA CYS A 102 -4.05 1.41 9.81
C CYS A 102 -3.18 0.90 10.97
N THR A 103 -1.92 1.31 11.03
CA THR A 103 -1.08 1.14 12.25
C THR A 103 -0.44 2.49 12.62
N PRO A 104 -0.07 2.72 13.89
CA PRO A 104 0.68 3.92 14.26
C PRO A 104 2.07 3.90 13.64
N GLN A 105 2.72 5.06 13.57
CA GLN A 105 4.13 5.13 13.20
C GLN A 105 4.97 4.20 14.10
N GLY A 106 5.84 3.40 13.47
CA GLY A 106 6.59 2.36 14.14
C GLY A 106 5.81 1.06 14.41
N GLY A 107 4.53 1.01 13.99
CA GLY A 107 3.76 -0.23 13.87
C GLY A 107 4.19 -1.03 12.65
N TRP A 108 4.11 -2.36 12.71
CA TRP A 108 4.44 -3.23 11.58
C TRP A 108 3.70 -4.56 11.62
N GLY A 109 3.49 -5.16 10.47
CA GLY A 109 2.87 -6.47 10.29
C GLY A 109 3.67 -7.34 9.32
N TRP A 110 3.20 -8.58 9.12
CA TRP A 110 3.76 -9.48 8.14
C TRP A 110 3.22 -9.14 6.74
N HIS A 111 4.06 -8.65 5.82
CA HIS A 111 3.61 -8.24 4.49
C HIS A 111 4.49 -8.74 3.32
N LEU A 112 5.70 -9.25 3.57
CA LEU A 112 6.63 -9.63 2.49
C LEU A 112 6.61 -11.13 2.16
N GLY A 113 6.02 -11.96 3.04
CA GLY A 113 5.99 -13.40 2.85
C GLY A 113 7.38 -14.04 2.74
N THR A 114 8.42 -13.37 3.24
CA THR A 114 9.79 -13.89 3.37
C THR A 114 10.00 -14.41 4.79
N GLY A 115 10.93 -15.35 4.98
CA GLY A 115 11.34 -15.79 6.33
C GLY A 115 12.22 -14.79 7.09
N ARG A 116 12.30 -13.53 6.61
CA ARG A 116 13.19 -12.50 7.19
C ARG A 116 12.38 -11.49 8.00
N SER A 117 12.14 -11.78 9.28
CA SER A 117 11.43 -10.89 10.20
C SER A 117 12.03 -9.47 10.25
N HIS A 118 13.35 -9.34 10.15
CA HIS A 118 14.05 -8.05 10.13
C HIS A 118 13.55 -7.13 9.01
N MET A 119 13.29 -7.62 7.78
CA MET A 119 12.79 -6.78 6.69
C MET A 119 11.37 -6.30 6.94
N HIS A 120 10.50 -7.17 7.48
CA HIS A 120 9.14 -6.77 7.85
C HIS A 120 9.17 -5.69 8.94
N GLN A 121 9.99 -5.91 9.98
CA GLN A 121 10.10 -4.99 11.12
C GLN A 121 10.69 -3.63 10.71
N ASN A 122 11.64 -3.59 9.80
CA ASN A 122 12.35 -2.38 9.41
C ASN A 122 11.87 -1.81 8.07
N SER A 123 10.60 -1.97 7.77
CA SER A 123 10.00 -1.39 6.56
C SER A 123 8.67 -0.70 6.84
N VAL A 124 8.38 0.29 6.02
CA VAL A 124 7.02 0.83 5.83
C VAL A 124 6.47 0.24 4.56
N GLY A 125 5.24 -0.27 4.62
CA GLY A 125 4.54 -0.80 3.46
C GLY A 125 3.26 -0.03 3.15
N ILE A 126 2.88 -0.03 1.87
CA ILE A 126 1.57 0.41 1.40
C ILE A 126 0.96 -0.67 0.51
N GLU A 127 -0.32 -0.96 0.72
CA GLU A 127 -1.13 -1.77 -0.18
C GLU A 127 -2.01 -0.90 -1.05
N VAL A 128 -1.79 -0.92 -2.36
CA VAL A 128 -2.64 -0.24 -3.34
C VAL A 128 -3.79 -1.16 -3.71
N ASN A 129 -5.04 -0.73 -3.52
CA ASN A 129 -6.20 -1.52 -3.88
C ASN A 129 -6.28 -1.70 -5.40
N ASN A 130 -6.04 -2.92 -5.85
CA ASN A 130 -5.96 -3.30 -7.26
C ASN A 130 -6.08 -4.82 -7.39
N PHE A 131 -6.76 -5.33 -8.42
CA PHE A 131 -6.93 -6.77 -8.62
C PHE A 131 -5.70 -7.48 -9.21
N GLY A 132 -4.72 -6.72 -9.68
CA GLY A 132 -3.54 -7.30 -10.34
C GLY A 132 -3.84 -7.80 -11.75
N TRP A 133 -3.36 -8.98 -12.10
CA TRP A 133 -3.48 -9.53 -13.45
C TRP A 133 -4.92 -9.88 -13.85
N ILE A 134 -5.19 -9.76 -15.15
CA ILE A 134 -6.48 -10.06 -15.77
C ILE A 134 -6.27 -11.15 -16.84
N LYS A 135 -7.09 -12.17 -16.80
CA LYS A 135 -7.07 -13.26 -17.76
C LYS A 135 -8.46 -13.45 -18.38
N ASN A 136 -8.53 -13.44 -19.71
CA ASN A 136 -9.81 -13.56 -20.45
C ASN A 136 -10.86 -12.52 -19.99
N GLY A 137 -10.41 -11.27 -19.74
CA GLY A 137 -11.28 -10.18 -19.30
C GLY A 137 -11.81 -10.30 -17.87
N LYS A 138 -11.23 -11.20 -17.06
CA LYS A 138 -11.66 -11.46 -15.67
C LYS A 138 -10.49 -11.41 -14.70
N THR A 139 -10.78 -10.95 -13.47
CA THR A 139 -9.89 -11.07 -12.32
C THR A 139 -9.74 -12.54 -11.91
N TYR A 140 -8.77 -12.84 -11.05
CA TYR A 140 -8.62 -14.18 -10.47
C TYR A 140 -9.88 -14.64 -9.68
N ALA A 141 -10.67 -13.69 -9.14
CA ALA A 141 -11.93 -13.95 -8.43
C ALA A 141 -13.14 -14.12 -9.38
N GLY A 142 -12.91 -14.13 -10.71
CA GLY A 142 -13.96 -14.31 -11.72
C GLY A 142 -14.78 -13.07 -12.07
N THR A 143 -14.49 -11.90 -11.46
CA THR A 143 -15.16 -10.63 -11.77
C THR A 143 -14.74 -10.15 -13.16
N THR A 144 -15.72 -9.82 -14.00
CA THR A 144 -15.47 -9.20 -15.31
C THR A 144 -14.93 -7.79 -15.14
N ALA A 145 -13.82 -7.49 -15.79
CA ALA A 145 -13.19 -6.20 -15.77
C ALA A 145 -13.74 -5.31 -16.89
N ASP A 146 -14.01 -4.04 -16.58
CA ASP A 146 -14.31 -3.05 -17.60
C ASP A 146 -13.04 -2.69 -18.39
N ARG A 147 -13.18 -2.44 -19.68
CA ARG A 147 -12.03 -2.12 -20.56
C ARG A 147 -11.29 -0.86 -20.16
N SER A 148 -12.00 0.14 -19.62
CA SER A 148 -11.41 1.40 -19.13
C SER A 148 -10.47 1.19 -17.95
N GLN A 149 -10.61 0.07 -17.23
CA GLN A 149 -9.82 -0.29 -16.07
C GLN A 149 -8.61 -1.19 -16.41
N LEU A 150 -8.34 -1.38 -17.69
CA LEU A 150 -7.27 -2.28 -18.13
C LEU A 150 -6.07 -1.53 -18.71
N VAL A 151 -4.90 -2.08 -18.42
CA VAL A 151 -3.65 -1.75 -19.10
C VAL A 151 -3.05 -3.02 -19.69
N THR A 152 -2.46 -2.93 -20.88
CA THR A 152 -1.73 -4.03 -21.50
C THR A 152 -0.26 -3.66 -21.61
N LEU A 153 0.59 -4.45 -20.96
CA LEU A 153 2.03 -4.24 -20.99
C LEU A 153 2.62 -4.68 -22.33
N ALA A 154 3.60 -3.94 -22.84
CA ALA A 154 4.33 -4.28 -24.06
C ALA A 154 5.09 -5.61 -23.94
N LYS A 155 5.63 -5.91 -22.76
CA LYS A 155 6.28 -7.18 -22.39
C LYS A 155 5.49 -7.80 -21.24
N PRO A 156 5.06 -9.07 -21.33
CA PRO A 156 4.38 -9.75 -20.22
C PRO A 156 5.23 -9.71 -18.96
N PHE A 157 4.60 -9.39 -17.82
CA PHE A 157 5.22 -9.46 -16.51
C PHE A 157 4.65 -10.64 -15.73
N ARG A 158 5.52 -11.50 -15.18
CA ARG A 158 5.12 -12.71 -14.43
C ARG A 158 4.12 -13.60 -15.19
N GLY A 159 4.22 -13.62 -16.53
CA GLY A 159 3.36 -14.42 -17.41
C GLY A 159 2.02 -13.78 -17.78
N TYR A 160 1.77 -12.53 -17.41
CA TYR A 160 0.54 -11.81 -17.68
C TYR A 160 0.80 -10.51 -18.46
N SER A 161 0.00 -10.26 -19.51
CA SER A 161 0.10 -9.05 -20.32
C SER A 161 -0.92 -7.99 -19.92
N THR A 162 -2.11 -8.39 -19.45
CA THR A 162 -3.21 -7.47 -19.11
C THR A 162 -3.40 -7.39 -17.61
N TRP A 163 -3.55 -6.16 -17.11
CA TRP A 163 -3.62 -5.86 -15.69
C TRP A 163 -4.74 -4.88 -15.40
N HIS A 164 -5.27 -4.91 -14.18
CA HIS A 164 -6.06 -3.82 -13.64
C HIS A 164 -5.13 -2.62 -13.45
N ARG A 165 -5.39 -1.52 -14.18
CA ARG A 165 -4.50 -0.34 -14.13
C ARG A 165 -4.51 0.30 -12.76
N TYR A 166 -3.39 0.84 -12.33
CA TYR A 166 -3.37 1.86 -11.29
C TYR A 166 -3.94 3.14 -11.89
N SER A 167 -4.90 3.79 -11.21
CA SER A 167 -5.47 5.05 -11.68
C SER A 167 -4.43 6.18 -11.61
N ASP A 168 -4.65 7.24 -12.37
CA ASP A 168 -3.79 8.42 -12.32
C ASP A 168 -3.80 9.04 -10.91
N LYS A 169 -4.96 9.00 -10.23
CA LYS A 169 -5.09 9.48 -8.86
C LYS A 169 -4.35 8.61 -7.85
N GLN A 170 -4.37 7.28 -8.01
CA GLN A 170 -3.55 6.39 -7.19
C GLN A 170 -2.06 6.68 -7.35
N ILE A 171 -1.59 6.90 -8.58
CA ILE A 171 -0.17 7.20 -8.87
C ILE A 171 0.22 8.54 -8.27
N GLU A 172 -0.62 9.58 -8.38
CA GLU A 172 -0.41 10.89 -7.77
C GLU A 172 -0.28 10.79 -6.24
N VAL A 173 -1.26 10.16 -5.58
CA VAL A 173 -1.26 10.00 -4.12
C VAL A 173 -0.12 9.11 -3.64
N LEU A 174 0.20 8.06 -4.40
CA LEU A 174 1.33 7.17 -4.10
C LEU A 174 2.67 7.92 -4.15
N ARG A 175 2.86 8.83 -5.13
CA ARG A 175 4.03 9.70 -5.21
C ARG A 175 4.15 10.57 -3.96
N ASP A 176 3.09 11.27 -3.60
CA ASP A 176 3.09 12.17 -2.45
C ASP A 176 3.30 11.41 -1.13
N TRP A 177 2.76 10.19 -1.04
CA TRP A 177 2.99 9.29 0.09
C TRP A 177 4.45 8.81 0.16
N ILE A 178 5.09 8.44 -0.96
CA ILE A 178 6.50 8.04 -1.00
C ILE A 178 7.39 9.18 -0.52
N LEU A 179 7.15 10.41 -0.99
CA LEU A 179 7.87 11.60 -0.56
C LEU A 179 7.71 11.84 0.95
N TYR A 180 6.47 11.77 1.45
CA TYR A 180 6.17 11.91 2.87
C TYR A 180 6.89 10.87 3.73
N ILE A 181 6.89 9.59 3.34
CA ILE A 181 7.56 8.52 4.07
C ILE A 181 9.08 8.67 4.03
N GLY A 182 9.63 9.06 2.89
CA GLY A 182 11.07 9.34 2.75
C GLY A 182 11.54 10.39 3.76
N GLU A 183 10.79 11.47 3.89
CA GLU A 183 11.08 12.54 4.85
C GLU A 183 10.82 12.10 6.31
N ARG A 184 9.62 11.56 6.60
CA ARG A 184 9.19 11.14 7.94
C ARG A 184 10.17 10.16 8.59
N ASP A 185 10.65 9.18 7.82
CA ASP A 185 11.46 8.06 8.33
C ASP A 185 12.94 8.15 7.91
N ASN A 186 13.32 9.26 7.24
CA ASN A 186 14.69 9.51 6.76
C ASN A 186 15.21 8.36 5.87
N ILE A 187 14.41 7.94 4.89
CA ILE A 187 14.75 6.89 3.93
C ILE A 187 15.07 7.54 2.57
N ASP A 188 16.21 7.17 1.96
CA ASP A 188 16.50 7.57 0.58
C ASP A 188 15.59 6.79 -0.39
N ILE A 189 14.48 7.42 -0.76
CA ILE A 189 13.49 6.85 -1.67
C ILE A 189 13.92 6.87 -3.14
N THR A 190 14.99 7.57 -3.49
CA THR A 190 15.54 7.63 -4.85
C THR A 190 16.46 6.44 -5.12
N ASP A 191 16.98 5.79 -4.07
CA ASP A 191 17.73 4.54 -4.16
C ASP A 191 16.78 3.33 -4.28
N GLY A 192 17.31 2.26 -4.82
CA GLY A 192 16.54 1.04 -5.05
C GLY A 192 15.83 1.00 -6.39
N LEU A 193 14.52 0.80 -6.39
CA LEU A 193 13.72 0.61 -7.59
C LEU A 193 13.78 1.81 -8.57
N PRO A 194 13.67 3.09 -8.15
CA PRO A 194 13.75 4.23 -9.08
C PRO A 194 15.07 4.27 -9.85
N LYS A 195 16.18 4.02 -9.17
CA LYS A 195 17.50 3.97 -9.78
C LYS A 195 17.64 2.80 -10.77
N LEU A 196 17.09 1.64 -10.43
CA LEU A 196 17.12 0.47 -11.32
C LEU A 196 16.24 0.66 -12.56
N ILE A 197 15.06 1.27 -12.44
CA ILE A 197 14.19 1.56 -13.59
C ILE A 197 14.95 2.41 -14.63
N LYS A 198 15.71 3.40 -14.20
CA LYS A 198 16.56 4.23 -15.08
C LYS A 198 17.58 3.41 -15.89
N THR A 199 17.98 2.26 -15.37
CA THR A 199 19.05 1.41 -15.95
C THR A 199 18.49 0.25 -16.77
N ILE A 200 17.49 -0.48 -16.25
CA ILE A 200 16.99 -1.73 -16.83
C ILE A 200 15.45 -1.72 -17.08
N GLY A 201 14.79 -0.57 -16.94
CA GLY A 201 13.36 -0.43 -17.23
C GLY A 201 12.48 -1.36 -16.40
N ALA A 202 11.49 -1.98 -17.04
CA ALA A 202 10.51 -2.87 -16.40
C ALA A 202 11.15 -4.10 -15.70
N ASP A 203 12.33 -4.53 -16.11
CA ASP A 203 13.03 -5.66 -15.51
C ASP A 203 13.48 -5.33 -14.06
N ALA A 204 13.48 -4.06 -13.64
CA ALA A 204 13.73 -3.63 -12.28
C ALA A 204 12.68 -4.19 -11.27
N PHE A 205 11.49 -4.57 -11.74
CA PHE A 205 10.45 -5.18 -10.90
C PHE A 205 10.65 -6.69 -10.67
N GLU A 206 11.67 -7.30 -11.25
CA GLU A 206 11.97 -8.71 -11.04
C GLU A 206 12.65 -8.94 -9.67
N TYR A 207 12.72 -10.21 -9.28
CA TYR A 207 13.32 -10.64 -8.01
C TYR A 207 14.83 -10.31 -7.94
N ILE A 208 15.23 -9.65 -6.84
CA ILE A 208 16.62 -9.19 -6.61
C ILE A 208 17.17 -9.83 -5.34
N PRO A 209 18.08 -10.80 -5.46
CA PRO A 209 18.66 -11.51 -4.31
C PRO A 209 19.34 -10.59 -3.28
N GLU A 210 19.96 -9.50 -3.72
CA GLU A 210 20.67 -8.54 -2.89
C GLU A 210 19.74 -7.80 -1.93
N VAL A 211 18.53 -7.44 -2.41
CA VAL A 211 17.49 -6.84 -1.57
C VAL A 211 17.08 -7.84 -0.47
N VAL A 212 16.83 -9.10 -0.85
CA VAL A 212 16.44 -10.16 0.11
C VAL A 212 17.51 -10.43 1.16
N ARG A 213 18.78 -10.25 0.81
CA ARG A 213 19.90 -10.38 1.77
C ARG A 213 20.01 -9.21 2.73
N GLY A 214 19.26 -8.11 2.48
CA GLY A 214 19.32 -6.89 3.29
C GLY A 214 20.50 -5.97 2.92
N ASN A 215 21.09 -6.15 1.74
CA ASN A 215 22.24 -5.36 1.29
C ASN A 215 21.84 -4.04 0.62
N CYS A 216 20.56 -3.89 0.25
CA CYS A 216 20.04 -2.73 -0.47
C CYS A 216 18.82 -2.18 0.26
N LYS A 217 18.96 -1.00 0.85
CA LYS A 217 17.87 -0.23 1.49
C LYS A 217 17.09 0.57 0.45
N GLY A 218 16.15 1.41 0.87
CA GLY A 218 15.39 2.30 0.00
C GLY A 218 14.05 1.75 -0.44
N LEU A 219 13.62 2.13 -1.65
CA LEU A 219 12.27 1.86 -2.18
C LEU A 219 12.25 0.61 -3.07
N TRP A 220 11.32 -0.31 -2.77
CA TRP A 220 11.18 -1.61 -3.45
C TRP A 220 9.72 -2.02 -3.63
N THR A 221 9.48 -3.06 -4.43
CA THR A 221 8.19 -3.74 -4.52
C THR A 221 8.24 -5.14 -3.90
N HIS A 222 7.08 -5.72 -3.63
CA HIS A 222 6.99 -7.10 -3.14
C HIS A 222 7.65 -8.11 -4.11
N THR A 223 7.55 -7.89 -5.42
CA THR A 223 8.16 -8.75 -6.44
C THR A 223 9.68 -8.79 -6.36
N ASN A 224 10.32 -7.73 -5.85
CA ASN A 224 11.78 -7.69 -5.69
C ASN A 224 12.27 -8.66 -4.60
N VAL A 225 11.43 -9.03 -3.63
CA VAL A 225 11.81 -9.89 -2.50
C VAL A 225 11.16 -11.27 -2.51
N LYS A 226 10.14 -11.50 -3.36
CA LYS A 226 9.44 -12.78 -3.42
C LYS A 226 9.13 -13.19 -4.86
N LYS A 227 9.76 -14.26 -5.35
CA LYS A 227 9.63 -14.74 -6.75
C LYS A 227 8.20 -15.10 -7.16
N THR A 228 7.37 -15.54 -6.22
CA THR A 228 5.99 -15.98 -6.50
C THR A 228 4.97 -14.85 -6.47
N LYS A 229 5.39 -13.64 -6.12
CA LYS A 229 4.53 -12.47 -6.06
C LYS A 229 4.44 -11.74 -7.39
N VAL A 230 3.34 -11.01 -7.57
CA VAL A 230 3.02 -10.29 -8.80
C VAL A 230 2.80 -8.79 -8.55
N ASP A 231 2.83 -8.38 -7.31
CA ASP A 231 2.58 -7.03 -6.82
C ASP A 231 3.90 -6.29 -6.44
N MET A 232 4.21 -5.11 -6.97
CA MET A 232 3.49 -4.39 -8.01
C MET A 232 4.04 -4.77 -9.39
N PHE A 233 3.25 -4.50 -10.44
CA PHE A 233 3.67 -4.71 -11.83
C PHE A 233 4.14 -3.38 -12.48
N PRO A 234 4.98 -3.43 -13.53
CA PRO A 234 5.60 -2.26 -14.16
C PRO A 234 4.66 -1.54 -15.13
N GLN A 235 3.60 -0.90 -14.61
CA GLN A 235 2.76 0.00 -15.41
C GLN A 235 3.59 1.21 -15.86
N PRO A 236 3.53 1.65 -17.14
CA PRO A 236 4.35 2.74 -17.64
C PRO A 236 4.26 4.02 -16.81
N GLU A 237 3.06 4.47 -16.48
CA GLU A 237 2.83 5.70 -15.71
C GLU A 237 3.39 5.59 -14.26
N LEU A 238 3.33 4.40 -13.67
CA LEU A 238 3.97 4.13 -12.39
C LEU A 238 5.50 4.20 -12.49
N MET A 239 6.08 3.64 -13.54
CA MET A 239 7.52 3.71 -13.76
C MET A 239 8.00 5.15 -13.98
N ASP A 240 7.26 5.93 -14.80
CA ASP A 240 7.57 7.34 -15.05
C ASP A 240 7.54 8.16 -13.76
N MET A 241 6.53 7.92 -12.91
CA MET A 241 6.43 8.53 -11.60
C MET A 241 7.63 8.17 -10.71
N LEU A 242 7.98 6.89 -10.62
CA LEU A 242 9.10 6.42 -9.80
C LEU A 242 10.45 6.98 -10.28
N VAL A 243 10.65 7.12 -11.57
CA VAL A 243 11.87 7.72 -12.16
C VAL A 243 11.96 9.22 -11.87
N SER A 244 10.83 9.89 -11.64
CA SER A 244 10.74 11.33 -11.36
C SER A 244 10.99 11.69 -9.87
N LEU A 245 11.07 10.69 -8.98
CA LEU A 245 11.45 10.91 -7.58
C LEU A 245 12.93 11.32 -7.49
#